data_46f7f884476cf535fc311a342de726ee
#
_entry.id   46f7f884476cf535fc311a342de726ee
#
_cell.length_a   1.000
_cell.length_b   1.000
_cell.length_c   1.000
_cell.angle_alpha   90.00
_cell.angle_beta   90.00
_cell.angle_gamma   90.00
#
_symmetry.space_group_name_H-M   'P 1'
#
loop_
_entity.id
_entity.type
_entity.pdbx_description
1 polymer ?
#
loop_
_entity_poly.entity_id
_entity_poly.type
_entity_poly.pdbx_seq_one_letter_code
_entity_poly.pdbx_strand_id
1 'polypeptide(L)'
;MLFFDIETDGLLDTLSKIHCMTIIDEKGSVQRYRPNEIQNGIKRLLQSDYVCGHNVIAFDIPAIEQLYGVHFDRNKVIDTLVLARLVYSNIGDIDNGLIRKGILPKSLWGRHSLKAYGYRLGELKGTYAEETEDCWAVFTEEMLEYNVQDVVVTKKLYEKIKEKGFTEHASTIEHKAQWLCQKMEHNGFPFDIPKALKLLETLEREYSIVSEKLTQLAPPIPDRVFIPKRDNKTKGYKEGVPIQKYKEYNPKSRQQLKYILEEHYKYKFSDAMYDIETDEEGNEMSRKLKLDEETLKLIASDENASGDVKLLADLYRQSFMLVKRLGQLAEGNNAWLKLVKDDLCIHGKINPNGAVSGRATHSSPNIAQVPAVSAQYGHECRELFHVPDGWYQAGVDCSGLELRCLAHYLFPYDNGEYAHEILNGDIHTANQKNAGLETRNQAKTFIYGFLRHH
;
A
#
# COMPACT_ATOMS: atom_id res chain seq x y z
N MET A 1 -7.55 24.67 -22.96
CA MET A 1 -6.99 23.44 -22.34
C MET A 1 -6.77 22.38 -23.41
N LEU A 2 -5.66 21.63 -23.32
CA LEU A 2 -5.37 20.50 -24.20
C LEU A 2 -5.27 19.22 -23.36
N PHE A 3 -5.92 18.16 -23.81
CA PHE A 3 -5.81 16.82 -23.23
C PHE A 3 -4.78 16.03 -24.04
N PHE A 4 -3.89 15.32 -23.37
CA PHE A 4 -2.81 14.59 -24.04
C PHE A 4 -2.41 13.32 -23.32
N ASP A 5 -1.75 12.45 -24.05
CA ASP A 5 -1.12 11.22 -23.58
C ASP A 5 0.02 10.87 -24.55
N ILE A 6 1.04 10.14 -24.07
CA ILE A 6 2.19 9.66 -24.87
C ILE A 6 2.40 8.17 -24.71
N GLU A 7 2.95 7.52 -25.75
CA GLU A 7 3.46 6.18 -25.65
C GLU A 7 4.98 6.16 -25.86
N THR A 8 5.68 5.39 -25.06
CA THR A 8 7.15 5.33 -25.00
C THR A 8 7.67 3.91 -25.13
N ASP A 9 8.98 3.74 -25.39
CA ASP A 9 9.66 2.45 -25.48
C ASP A 9 10.06 1.87 -24.11
N GLY A 10 9.78 2.54 -23.00
CA GLY A 10 10.15 2.09 -21.67
C GLY A 10 9.62 2.99 -20.57
N LEU A 11 9.95 2.66 -19.32
CA LEU A 11 9.68 3.49 -18.15
C LEU A 11 10.75 4.57 -17.99
N LEU A 12 10.56 5.54 -17.09
CA LEU A 12 11.46 6.70 -16.91
C LEU A 12 12.95 6.33 -16.76
N ASP A 13 13.25 5.19 -16.16
CA ASP A 13 14.63 4.73 -15.96
C ASP A 13 15.26 4.14 -17.25
N THR A 14 14.46 3.71 -18.23
CA THR A 14 14.91 2.96 -19.41
C THR A 14 14.46 3.54 -20.74
N LEU A 15 13.53 4.52 -20.72
CA LEU A 15 12.99 5.09 -21.94
C LEU A 15 14.05 5.82 -22.75
N SER A 16 13.98 5.68 -24.05
CA SER A 16 14.89 6.35 -25.00
C SER A 16 14.15 7.22 -26.03
N LYS A 17 12.85 7.00 -26.22
CA LYS A 17 12.06 7.74 -27.21
C LYS A 17 10.56 7.72 -26.88
N ILE A 18 9.87 8.72 -27.43
CA ILE A 18 8.40 8.74 -27.49
C ILE A 18 7.99 8.22 -28.87
N HIS A 19 7.12 7.21 -28.89
CA HIS A 19 6.62 6.60 -30.11
C HIS A 19 5.51 7.43 -30.75
N CYS A 20 4.57 7.89 -29.95
CA CYS A 20 3.49 8.74 -30.42
C CYS A 20 2.94 9.63 -29.31
N MET A 21 2.19 10.64 -29.72
CA MET A 21 1.47 11.56 -28.86
C MET A 21 0.14 11.89 -29.48
N THR A 22 -0.91 11.93 -28.68
CA THR A 22 -2.20 12.44 -29.07
C THR A 22 -2.56 13.67 -28.27
N ILE A 23 -3.12 14.68 -28.93
CA ILE A 23 -3.67 15.88 -28.29
C ILE A 23 -5.13 16.04 -28.75
N ILE A 24 -6.03 16.23 -27.79
CA ILE A 24 -7.43 16.55 -28.01
C ILE A 24 -7.73 17.89 -27.36
N ASP A 25 -8.33 18.82 -28.07
CA ASP A 25 -8.74 20.11 -27.52
C ASP A 25 -10.14 20.02 -26.86
N GLU A 26 -10.56 21.12 -26.23
CA GLU A 26 -11.89 21.20 -25.58
C GLU A 26 -13.04 20.96 -26.56
N LYS A 27 -12.87 21.33 -27.83
CA LYS A 27 -13.87 21.14 -28.89
C LYS A 27 -13.94 19.72 -29.46
N GLY A 28 -12.97 18.85 -29.02
CA GLY A 28 -12.87 17.46 -29.46
C GLY A 28 -12.06 17.25 -30.75
N SER A 29 -11.32 18.28 -31.22
CA SER A 29 -10.43 18.12 -32.37
C SER A 29 -9.21 17.27 -31.96
N VAL A 30 -9.01 16.15 -32.65
CA VAL A 30 -7.94 15.17 -32.39
C VAL A 30 -6.75 15.44 -33.30
N GLN A 31 -5.58 15.56 -32.70
CA GLN A 31 -4.30 15.65 -33.39
C GLN A 31 -3.39 14.50 -32.97
N ARG A 32 -2.87 13.81 -33.96
CA ARG A 32 -2.01 12.65 -33.85
C ARG A 32 -0.59 13.04 -34.24
N TYR A 33 0.39 12.72 -33.41
CA TYR A 33 1.80 12.99 -33.66
C TYR A 33 2.55 11.67 -33.69
N ARG A 34 3.14 11.35 -34.83
CA ARG A 34 4.00 10.19 -35.06
C ARG A 34 5.43 10.49 -34.58
N PRO A 35 6.36 9.52 -34.56
CA PRO A 35 7.68 9.70 -33.96
C PRO A 35 8.45 10.94 -34.45
N ASN A 36 8.32 11.28 -35.74
CA ASN A 36 8.98 12.45 -36.35
C ASN A 36 8.24 13.79 -36.10
N GLU A 37 7.05 13.76 -35.52
CA GLU A 37 6.20 14.93 -35.29
C GLU A 37 6.08 15.31 -33.81
N ILE A 38 6.68 14.52 -32.90
CA ILE A 38 6.55 14.69 -31.42
C ILE A 38 6.92 16.11 -30.98
N GLN A 39 8.00 16.68 -31.54
CA GLN A 39 8.41 18.06 -31.20
C GLN A 39 7.33 19.10 -31.51
N ASN A 40 6.52 18.90 -32.55
CA ASN A 40 5.41 19.80 -32.87
C ASN A 40 4.29 19.68 -31.83
N GLY A 41 3.99 18.47 -31.37
CA GLY A 41 3.07 18.22 -30.26
C GLY A 41 3.51 18.89 -28.98
N ILE A 42 4.79 18.71 -28.61
CA ILE A 42 5.40 19.34 -27.42
C ILE A 42 5.29 20.88 -27.48
N LYS A 43 5.66 21.48 -28.61
CA LYS A 43 5.54 22.95 -28.80
C LYS A 43 4.10 23.42 -28.57
N ARG A 44 3.12 22.65 -29.07
CA ARG A 44 1.69 22.98 -28.90
C ARG A 44 1.27 22.88 -27.43
N LEU A 45 1.71 21.83 -26.69
CA LEU A 45 1.44 21.70 -25.27
C LEU A 45 2.01 22.86 -24.46
N LEU A 46 3.27 23.26 -24.72
CA LEU A 46 3.94 24.36 -24.04
C LEU A 46 3.28 25.73 -24.26
N GLN A 47 2.59 25.90 -25.39
CA GLN A 47 1.87 27.15 -25.74
C GLN A 47 0.45 27.19 -25.14
N SER A 48 -0.05 26.09 -24.58
CA SER A 48 -1.39 26.05 -24.00
C SER A 48 -1.45 26.73 -22.62
N ASP A 49 -2.63 27.29 -22.31
CA ASP A 49 -2.89 27.81 -20.97
C ASP A 49 -2.90 26.70 -19.93
N TYR A 50 -3.46 25.54 -20.26
CA TYR A 50 -3.49 24.34 -19.41
C TYR A 50 -3.31 23.09 -20.25
N VAL A 51 -2.59 22.12 -19.70
CA VAL A 51 -2.48 20.75 -20.23
C VAL A 51 -3.05 19.78 -19.22
N CYS A 52 -3.75 18.75 -19.70
CA CYS A 52 -4.43 17.77 -18.86
C CYS A 52 -4.13 16.36 -19.37
N GLY A 53 -3.80 15.45 -18.48
CA GLY A 53 -3.63 14.04 -18.79
C GLY A 53 -3.91 13.15 -17.57
N HIS A 54 -3.69 11.85 -17.70
CA HIS A 54 -3.93 10.90 -16.62
C HIS A 54 -2.60 10.32 -16.12
N ASN A 55 -2.23 10.62 -14.87
CA ASN A 55 -0.93 10.24 -14.27
C ASN A 55 0.26 10.97 -14.91
N VAL A 56 0.01 12.11 -15.55
CA VAL A 56 1.04 12.85 -16.31
C VAL A 56 2.14 13.45 -15.44
N ILE A 57 1.84 13.74 -14.19
CA ILE A 57 2.84 14.23 -13.22
C ILE A 57 3.88 13.17 -12.93
N ALA A 58 3.46 11.89 -12.87
CA ALA A 58 4.36 10.80 -12.54
C ALA A 58 5.10 10.23 -13.76
N PHE A 59 4.61 10.45 -14.99
CA PHE A 59 5.20 9.81 -16.17
C PHE A 59 5.36 10.75 -17.37
N ASP A 60 4.28 11.19 -18.00
CA ASP A 60 4.36 11.86 -19.32
C ASP A 60 5.18 13.15 -19.30
N ILE A 61 4.94 14.01 -18.32
CA ILE A 61 5.70 15.28 -18.20
C ILE A 61 7.18 15.00 -17.93
N PRO A 62 7.55 14.19 -16.93
CA PRO A 62 8.96 13.81 -16.73
C PRO A 62 9.61 13.17 -17.95
N ALA A 63 8.92 12.29 -18.68
CA ALA A 63 9.42 11.67 -19.90
C ALA A 63 9.73 12.69 -21.00
N ILE A 64 8.80 13.62 -21.23
CA ILE A 64 9.00 14.71 -22.21
C ILE A 64 10.17 15.62 -21.78
N GLU A 65 10.22 16.01 -20.50
CA GLU A 65 11.28 16.87 -19.97
C GLU A 65 12.65 16.21 -20.07
N GLN A 66 12.74 14.92 -19.76
CA GLN A 66 13.99 14.13 -19.83
C GLN A 66 14.50 13.99 -21.26
N LEU A 67 13.62 13.69 -22.22
CA LEU A 67 14.05 13.41 -23.60
C LEU A 67 14.28 14.67 -24.46
N TYR A 68 13.55 15.74 -24.17
CA TYR A 68 13.56 16.94 -25.03
C TYR A 68 14.14 18.18 -24.35
N GLY A 69 14.52 18.11 -23.08
CA GLY A 69 15.14 19.22 -22.36
C GLY A 69 14.22 20.45 -22.19
N VAL A 70 12.90 20.24 -22.18
CA VAL A 70 11.90 21.29 -21.99
C VAL A 70 11.38 21.28 -20.55
N HIS A 71 10.68 22.35 -20.14
CA HIS A 71 10.07 22.41 -18.81
C HIS A 71 8.65 22.93 -18.92
N PHE A 72 7.74 22.21 -18.24
CA PHE A 72 6.35 22.62 -18.11
C PHE A 72 6.15 23.49 -16.87
N ASP A 73 5.31 24.51 -16.99
CA ASP A 73 4.82 25.24 -15.82
C ASP A 73 3.91 24.33 -14.99
N ARG A 74 4.36 23.94 -13.80
CA ARG A 74 3.67 23.04 -12.88
C ARG A 74 2.25 23.51 -12.52
N ASN A 75 2.00 24.83 -12.55
CA ASN A 75 0.68 25.38 -12.26
C ASN A 75 -0.30 25.24 -13.43
N LYS A 76 0.18 24.89 -14.63
CA LYS A 76 -0.64 24.67 -15.83
C LYS A 76 -0.90 23.21 -16.13
N VAL A 77 -0.39 22.30 -15.29
CA VAL A 77 -0.58 20.84 -15.44
C VAL A 77 -1.73 20.38 -14.58
N ILE A 78 -2.68 19.68 -15.19
CA ILE A 78 -3.82 19.03 -14.53
C ILE A 78 -3.68 17.52 -14.69
N ASP A 79 -3.70 16.79 -13.59
CA ASP A 79 -3.63 15.33 -13.58
C ASP A 79 -4.97 14.74 -13.13
N THR A 80 -5.64 14.04 -14.06
CA THR A 80 -6.95 13.44 -13.77
C THR A 80 -6.86 12.28 -12.76
N LEU A 81 -5.70 11.64 -12.57
CA LEU A 81 -5.51 10.65 -11.51
C LEU A 81 -5.55 11.30 -10.12
N VAL A 82 -4.90 12.46 -9.97
CA VAL A 82 -4.91 13.24 -8.72
C VAL A 82 -6.33 13.71 -8.41
N LEU A 83 -7.01 14.32 -9.40
CA LEU A 83 -8.38 14.76 -9.24
C LEU A 83 -9.36 13.62 -8.97
N ALA A 84 -9.19 12.49 -9.64
CA ALA A 84 -10.05 11.33 -9.45
C ALA A 84 -9.95 10.76 -8.02
N ARG A 85 -8.75 10.71 -7.45
CA ARG A 85 -8.55 10.29 -6.05
C ARG A 85 -9.17 11.29 -5.07
N LEU A 86 -9.06 12.59 -5.35
CA LEU A 86 -9.67 13.63 -4.55
C LEU A 86 -11.20 13.53 -4.53
N VAL A 87 -11.82 13.34 -5.70
CA VAL A 87 -13.28 13.42 -5.87
C VAL A 87 -13.98 12.08 -5.61
N TYR A 88 -13.30 10.97 -5.87
CA TYR A 88 -13.81 9.60 -5.74
C TYR A 88 -12.98 8.77 -4.76
N SER A 89 -12.69 9.31 -3.57
CA SER A 89 -11.87 8.62 -2.56
C SER A 89 -12.41 7.24 -2.18
N ASN A 90 -13.74 7.05 -2.21
CA ASN A 90 -14.45 5.80 -1.91
C ASN A 90 -14.94 5.07 -3.17
N ILE A 91 -14.20 5.12 -4.27
CA ILE A 91 -14.61 4.54 -5.57
C ILE A 91 -15.00 3.06 -5.49
N GLY A 92 -14.45 2.31 -4.52
CA GLY A 92 -14.78 0.91 -4.27
C GLY A 92 -16.27 0.67 -3.98
N ASP A 93 -16.96 1.59 -3.31
CA ASP A 93 -18.39 1.49 -3.03
C ASP A 93 -19.21 1.56 -4.31
N ILE A 94 -18.83 2.47 -5.22
CA ILE A 94 -19.43 2.59 -6.56
C ILE A 94 -19.18 1.31 -7.35
N ASP A 95 -17.96 0.78 -7.30
CA ASP A 95 -17.54 -0.40 -8.04
C ASP A 95 -18.31 -1.66 -7.64
N ASN A 96 -18.70 -1.80 -6.38
CA ASN A 96 -19.50 -2.93 -5.92
C ASN A 96 -20.81 -3.09 -6.72
N GLY A 97 -21.44 -1.98 -7.07
CA GLY A 97 -22.63 -1.95 -7.93
C GLY A 97 -22.33 -2.34 -9.39
N LEU A 98 -21.21 -1.85 -9.94
CA LEU A 98 -20.79 -2.12 -11.30
C LEU A 98 -20.34 -3.57 -11.51
N ILE A 99 -19.65 -4.14 -10.52
CA ILE A 99 -19.23 -5.57 -10.53
C ILE A 99 -20.46 -6.48 -10.51
N ARG A 100 -21.45 -6.20 -9.64
CA ARG A 100 -22.70 -6.98 -9.60
C ARG A 100 -23.47 -6.95 -10.91
N LYS A 101 -23.37 -5.87 -11.68
CA LYS A 101 -23.96 -5.72 -13.02
C LYS A 101 -23.10 -6.31 -14.14
N GLY A 102 -21.93 -6.85 -13.86
CA GLY A 102 -21.00 -7.36 -14.87
C GLY A 102 -20.33 -6.29 -15.74
N ILE A 103 -20.41 -5.00 -15.34
CA ILE A 103 -19.82 -3.88 -16.09
C ILE A 103 -18.33 -3.76 -15.82
N LEU A 104 -17.91 -3.86 -14.54
CA LEU A 104 -16.51 -3.70 -14.12
C LEU A 104 -15.92 -5.06 -13.70
N PRO A 105 -14.76 -5.49 -14.26
CA PRO A 105 -14.03 -6.66 -13.79
C PRO A 105 -13.60 -6.50 -12.32
N LYS A 106 -13.75 -7.57 -11.52
CA LYS A 106 -13.38 -7.56 -10.10
C LYS A 106 -11.91 -7.18 -9.83
N SER A 107 -11.00 -7.51 -10.75
CA SER A 107 -9.58 -7.15 -10.69
C SER A 107 -9.31 -5.63 -10.75
N LEU A 108 -10.28 -4.85 -11.20
CA LEU A 108 -10.22 -3.39 -11.30
C LEU A 108 -10.93 -2.67 -10.14
N TRP A 109 -11.46 -3.41 -9.18
CA TRP A 109 -12.12 -2.85 -8.00
C TRP A 109 -11.21 -1.86 -7.25
N GLY A 110 -11.73 -0.69 -6.94
CA GLY A 110 -11.00 0.37 -6.21
C GLY A 110 -9.84 1.01 -6.97
N ARG A 111 -9.59 0.62 -8.22
CA ARG A 111 -8.46 1.16 -9.00
C ARG A 111 -8.83 2.44 -9.73
N HIS A 112 -7.94 3.43 -9.69
CA HIS A 112 -8.04 4.69 -10.44
C HIS A 112 -7.28 4.67 -11.78
N SER A 113 -6.97 3.50 -12.33
CA SER A 113 -6.33 3.40 -13.66
C SER A 113 -7.29 3.83 -14.77
N LEU A 114 -6.73 4.35 -15.87
CA LEU A 114 -7.51 4.76 -17.04
C LEU A 114 -8.34 3.60 -17.60
N LYS A 115 -7.81 2.36 -17.59
CA LYS A 115 -8.56 1.15 -17.92
C LYS A 115 -9.83 0.98 -17.06
N ALA A 116 -9.74 1.18 -15.75
CA ALA A 116 -10.91 1.08 -14.88
C ALA A 116 -11.94 2.18 -15.17
N TYR A 117 -11.48 3.39 -15.50
CA TYR A 117 -12.36 4.47 -15.92
C TYR A 117 -13.00 4.22 -17.29
N GLY A 118 -12.30 3.57 -18.21
CA GLY A 118 -12.90 3.11 -19.47
C GLY A 118 -14.17 2.28 -19.26
N TYR A 119 -14.11 1.30 -18.34
CA TYR A 119 -15.29 0.51 -17.96
C TYR A 119 -16.38 1.35 -17.29
N ARG A 120 -16.03 2.23 -16.36
CA ARG A 120 -16.98 3.07 -15.62
C ARG A 120 -17.71 4.07 -16.52
N LEU A 121 -17.03 4.57 -17.54
CA LEU A 121 -17.54 5.58 -18.48
C LEU A 121 -18.18 4.97 -19.72
N GLY A 122 -18.12 3.64 -19.91
CA GLY A 122 -18.57 2.96 -21.11
C GLY A 122 -17.70 3.22 -22.36
N GLU A 123 -16.44 3.63 -22.13
CA GLU A 123 -15.43 3.89 -23.16
C GLU A 123 -14.30 2.88 -23.02
N LEU A 124 -14.49 1.70 -23.62
CA LEU A 124 -13.50 0.63 -23.48
C LEU A 124 -12.18 1.00 -24.16
N LYS A 125 -11.09 0.84 -23.42
CA LYS A 125 -9.74 0.81 -23.99
C LYS A 125 -9.60 -0.40 -24.91
N GLY A 126 -8.88 -0.24 -26.02
CA GLY A 126 -8.44 -1.37 -26.81
C GLY A 126 -7.55 -2.33 -26.01
N THR A 127 -7.36 -3.53 -26.53
CA THR A 127 -6.58 -4.62 -25.91
C THR A 127 -5.10 -4.61 -26.32
N TYR A 128 -4.65 -3.58 -27.02
CA TYR A 128 -3.30 -3.48 -27.59
C TYR A 128 -2.18 -3.87 -26.62
N ALA A 129 -2.23 -3.38 -25.38
CA ALA A 129 -1.25 -3.68 -24.34
C ALA A 129 -1.30 -5.13 -23.81
N GLU A 130 -2.30 -5.92 -24.19
CA GLU A 130 -2.53 -7.29 -23.71
C GLU A 130 -2.22 -8.35 -24.78
N GLU A 131 -2.03 -7.95 -26.03
CA GLU A 131 -1.97 -8.86 -27.20
C GLU A 131 -0.55 -9.30 -27.56
N THR A 132 0.50 -8.55 -27.18
CA THR A 132 1.89 -8.86 -27.52
C THR A 132 2.85 -8.56 -26.37
N GLU A 133 3.84 -9.46 -26.13
CA GLU A 133 4.86 -9.28 -25.07
C GLU A 133 5.74 -8.04 -25.29
N ASP A 134 5.98 -7.62 -26.55
CA ASP A 134 6.86 -6.50 -26.93
C ASP A 134 6.11 -5.37 -27.64
N CYS A 135 4.84 -5.14 -27.30
CA CYS A 135 4.02 -4.14 -27.99
C CYS A 135 4.60 -2.71 -27.96
N TRP A 136 5.50 -2.42 -27.02
CA TRP A 136 6.14 -1.12 -26.84
C TRP A 136 7.51 -0.98 -27.49
N ALA A 137 8.04 -2.01 -28.13
CA ALA A 137 9.40 -1.96 -28.73
C ALA A 137 9.46 -1.07 -29.97
N VAL A 138 8.41 -1.05 -30.79
CA VAL A 138 8.36 -0.34 -32.06
C VAL A 138 7.01 0.36 -32.23
N PHE A 139 7.04 1.58 -32.77
CA PHE A 139 5.81 2.33 -33.12
C PHE A 139 4.95 1.55 -34.12
N THR A 140 3.63 1.51 -33.88
CA THR A 140 2.61 1.03 -34.81
C THR A 140 1.43 2.00 -34.89
N GLU A 141 0.63 1.96 -35.95
CA GLU A 141 -0.57 2.79 -36.07
C GLU A 141 -1.66 2.33 -35.05
N GLU A 142 -1.66 1.05 -34.69
CA GLU A 142 -2.53 0.51 -33.64
C GLU A 142 -2.18 1.10 -32.27
N MET A 143 -0.87 1.29 -31.98
CA MET A 143 -0.41 2.00 -30.78
C MET A 143 -0.94 3.44 -30.76
N LEU A 144 -0.91 4.12 -31.90
CA LEU A 144 -1.41 5.49 -32.00
C LEU A 144 -2.93 5.56 -31.78
N GLU A 145 -3.71 4.63 -32.35
CA GLU A 145 -5.16 4.58 -32.10
C GLU A 145 -5.48 4.21 -30.64
N TYR A 146 -4.67 3.35 -30.01
CA TYR A 146 -4.77 3.08 -28.59
C TYR A 146 -4.52 4.34 -27.75
N ASN A 147 -3.48 5.11 -28.09
CA ASN A 147 -3.15 6.39 -27.45
C ASN A 147 -4.30 7.43 -27.63
N VAL A 148 -4.93 7.49 -28.82
CA VAL A 148 -6.13 8.33 -29.05
C VAL A 148 -7.24 7.99 -28.07
N GLN A 149 -7.51 6.69 -27.89
CA GLN A 149 -8.56 6.24 -27.00
C GLN A 149 -8.27 6.61 -25.52
N ASP A 150 -7.00 6.57 -25.10
CA ASP A 150 -6.60 6.99 -23.76
C ASP A 150 -6.89 8.48 -23.52
N VAL A 151 -6.62 9.34 -24.49
CA VAL A 151 -6.94 10.76 -24.39
C VAL A 151 -8.45 11.01 -24.39
N VAL A 152 -9.23 10.22 -25.14
CA VAL A 152 -10.71 10.29 -25.13
C VAL A 152 -11.25 9.95 -23.74
N VAL A 153 -10.77 8.85 -23.13
CA VAL A 153 -11.17 8.45 -21.79
C VAL A 153 -10.74 9.50 -20.75
N THR A 154 -9.53 10.04 -20.87
CA THR A 154 -9.00 11.11 -19.99
C THR A 154 -9.89 12.36 -20.05
N LYS A 155 -10.27 12.81 -21.23
CA LYS A 155 -11.15 13.97 -21.39
C LYS A 155 -12.52 13.73 -20.77
N LYS A 156 -13.16 12.59 -21.04
CA LYS A 156 -14.44 12.23 -20.43
C LYS A 156 -14.35 12.10 -18.91
N LEU A 157 -13.27 11.54 -18.39
CA LEU A 157 -13.02 11.48 -16.95
C LEU A 157 -12.94 12.88 -16.35
N TYR A 158 -12.18 13.78 -16.95
CA TYR A 158 -12.07 15.16 -16.50
C TYR A 158 -13.44 15.87 -16.49
N GLU A 159 -14.24 15.70 -17.53
CA GLU A 159 -15.60 16.25 -17.60
C GLU A 159 -16.48 15.72 -16.45
N LYS A 160 -16.41 14.43 -16.16
CA LYS A 160 -17.16 13.82 -15.05
C LYS A 160 -16.68 14.30 -13.68
N ILE A 161 -15.38 14.49 -13.50
CA ILE A 161 -14.82 15.07 -12.28
C ILE A 161 -15.31 16.52 -12.10
N LYS A 162 -15.36 17.31 -13.18
CA LYS A 162 -15.91 18.68 -13.15
C LYS A 162 -17.39 18.72 -12.80
N GLU A 163 -18.20 17.82 -13.35
CA GLU A 163 -19.63 17.70 -13.02
C GLU A 163 -19.83 17.40 -11.51
N LYS A 164 -19.00 16.54 -10.94
CA LYS A 164 -19.04 16.22 -9.50
C LYS A 164 -18.64 17.40 -8.62
N GLY A 165 -17.72 18.21 -9.11
CA GLY A 165 -17.24 19.42 -8.45
C GLY A 165 -16.08 19.17 -7.47
N PHE A 166 -15.19 20.15 -7.42
CA PHE A 166 -14.10 20.26 -6.44
C PHE A 166 -13.71 21.74 -6.31
N THR A 167 -13.05 22.11 -5.21
CA THR A 167 -12.53 23.47 -5.07
C THR A 167 -11.18 23.61 -5.77
N GLU A 168 -10.92 24.76 -6.36
CA GLU A 168 -9.61 25.08 -6.96
C GLU A 168 -8.49 24.96 -5.92
N HIS A 169 -8.75 25.37 -4.70
CA HIS A 169 -7.81 25.27 -3.58
C HIS A 169 -7.42 23.81 -3.30
N ALA A 170 -8.37 22.90 -3.16
CA ALA A 170 -8.10 21.48 -2.95
C ALA A 170 -7.31 20.89 -4.12
N SER A 171 -7.73 21.17 -5.35
CA SER A 171 -7.00 20.74 -6.56
C SER A 171 -5.55 21.22 -6.55
N THR A 172 -5.31 22.50 -6.24
CA THR A 172 -3.96 23.08 -6.20
C THR A 172 -3.08 22.41 -5.14
N ILE A 173 -3.61 22.16 -3.95
CA ILE A 173 -2.86 21.47 -2.88
C ILE A 173 -2.48 20.06 -3.32
N GLU A 174 -3.42 19.29 -3.84
CA GLU A 174 -3.18 17.90 -4.24
C GLU A 174 -2.17 17.79 -5.40
N HIS A 175 -2.24 18.67 -6.40
CA HIS A 175 -1.25 18.70 -7.48
C HIS A 175 0.14 19.08 -6.96
N LYS A 176 0.26 20.08 -6.08
CA LYS A 176 1.55 20.44 -5.47
C LYS A 176 2.10 19.30 -4.63
N ALA A 177 1.25 18.61 -3.86
CA ALA A 177 1.64 17.43 -3.09
C ALA A 177 2.11 16.30 -4.01
N GLN A 178 1.42 16.04 -5.12
CA GLN A 178 1.83 15.02 -6.09
C GLN A 178 3.18 15.35 -6.73
N TRP A 179 3.44 16.61 -7.11
CA TRP A 179 4.76 17.04 -7.61
C TRP A 179 5.87 16.82 -6.59
N LEU A 180 5.60 17.12 -5.31
CA LEU A 180 6.55 16.88 -4.24
C LEU A 180 6.82 15.39 -4.05
N CYS A 181 5.77 14.56 -4.02
CA CYS A 181 5.90 13.10 -3.92
C CYS A 181 6.68 12.51 -5.11
N GLN A 182 6.44 13.01 -6.33
CA GLN A 182 7.18 12.62 -7.52
C GLN A 182 8.68 12.95 -7.39
N LYS A 183 9.01 14.14 -6.86
CA LYS A 183 10.41 14.52 -6.60
C LYS A 183 11.05 13.64 -5.53
N MET A 184 10.31 13.29 -4.47
CA MET A 184 10.80 12.38 -3.43
C MET A 184 11.05 10.97 -4.00
N GLU A 185 10.13 10.46 -4.83
CA GLU A 185 10.29 9.17 -5.51
C GLU A 185 11.50 9.18 -6.45
N HIS A 186 11.67 10.25 -7.24
CA HIS A 186 12.80 10.39 -8.16
C HIS A 186 14.15 10.45 -7.41
N ASN A 187 14.24 11.19 -6.32
CA ASN A 187 15.46 11.30 -5.53
C ASN A 187 15.82 9.99 -4.81
N GLY A 188 14.81 9.20 -4.43
CA GLY A 188 15.00 8.03 -3.59
C GLY A 188 15.51 8.34 -2.18
N PHE A 189 15.75 7.30 -1.42
CA PHE A 189 16.34 7.38 -0.09
C PHE A 189 17.58 6.46 -0.05
N PRO A 190 18.78 6.96 0.27
CA PRO A 190 20.00 6.15 0.31
C PRO A 190 19.90 5.00 1.30
N PHE A 191 20.40 3.83 0.89
CA PHE A 191 20.25 2.57 1.61
C PHE A 191 21.58 1.84 1.76
N ASP A 192 21.92 1.43 2.99
CA ASP A 192 23.18 0.75 3.34
C ASP A 192 23.08 -0.76 3.08
N ILE A 193 23.44 -1.20 1.89
CA ILE A 193 23.43 -2.61 1.50
C ILE A 193 24.36 -3.47 2.39
N PRO A 194 25.61 -3.09 2.70
CA PRO A 194 26.47 -3.87 3.59
C PRO A 194 25.86 -4.11 4.97
N LYS A 195 25.28 -3.07 5.61
CA LYS A 195 24.60 -3.24 6.90
C LYS A 195 23.34 -4.09 6.77
N ALA A 196 22.60 -3.95 5.67
CA ALA A 196 21.40 -4.73 5.40
C ALA A 196 21.71 -6.23 5.29
N LEU A 197 22.79 -6.61 4.60
CA LEU A 197 23.22 -8.00 4.48
C LEU A 197 23.66 -8.58 5.84
N LYS A 198 24.35 -7.79 6.66
CA LYS A 198 24.73 -8.21 8.02
C LYS A 198 23.52 -8.40 8.93
N LEU A 199 22.53 -7.53 8.82
CA LEU A 199 21.27 -7.68 9.54
C LEU A 199 20.50 -8.92 9.06
N LEU A 200 20.49 -9.19 7.76
CA LEU A 200 19.87 -10.38 7.16
C LEU A 200 20.45 -11.66 7.76
N GLU A 201 21.78 -11.80 7.78
CA GLU A 201 22.49 -12.95 8.38
C GLU A 201 22.08 -13.15 9.85
N THR A 202 21.96 -12.05 10.60
CA THR A 202 21.56 -12.10 12.01
C THR A 202 20.12 -12.61 12.16
N LEU A 203 19.18 -12.09 11.36
CA LEU A 203 17.78 -12.48 11.40
C LEU A 203 17.57 -13.94 10.96
N GLU A 204 18.28 -14.39 9.93
CA GLU A 204 18.23 -15.78 9.45
C GLU A 204 18.73 -16.76 10.51
N ARG A 205 19.86 -16.45 11.15
CA ARG A 205 20.41 -17.27 12.25
C ARG A 205 19.43 -17.37 13.41
N GLU A 206 18.85 -16.26 13.86
CA GLU A 206 17.90 -16.27 14.97
C GLU A 206 16.60 -16.98 14.60
N TYR A 207 16.13 -16.79 13.36
CA TYR A 207 14.97 -17.53 12.88
C TYR A 207 15.21 -19.04 12.83
N SER A 208 16.40 -19.49 12.44
CA SER A 208 16.77 -20.91 12.44
C SER A 208 16.69 -21.49 13.87
N ILE A 209 17.24 -20.80 14.85
CA ILE A 209 17.21 -21.23 16.26
C ILE A 209 15.77 -21.33 16.79
N VAL A 210 14.93 -20.33 16.50
CA VAL A 210 13.52 -20.33 16.94
C VAL A 210 12.73 -21.42 16.22
N SER A 211 12.95 -21.58 14.92
CA SER A 211 12.31 -22.61 14.09
C SER A 211 12.64 -24.03 14.54
N GLU A 212 13.90 -24.28 14.90
CA GLU A 212 14.33 -25.56 15.48
C GLU A 212 13.60 -25.88 16.80
N LYS A 213 13.57 -24.92 17.73
CA LYS A 213 12.85 -25.07 19.01
C LYS A 213 11.38 -25.35 18.79
N LEU A 214 10.72 -24.63 17.87
CA LEU A 214 9.34 -24.86 17.52
C LEU A 214 9.11 -26.26 16.92
N THR A 215 10.04 -26.71 16.08
CA THR A 215 9.98 -28.06 15.47
C THR A 215 10.12 -29.16 16.51
N GLN A 216 10.96 -28.97 17.51
CA GLN A 216 11.13 -29.92 18.63
C GLN A 216 9.90 -30.01 19.52
N LEU A 217 9.16 -28.91 19.67
CA LEU A 217 7.94 -28.85 20.49
C LEU A 217 6.67 -29.26 19.72
N ALA A 218 6.74 -29.28 18.38
CA ALA A 218 5.56 -29.54 17.55
C ALA A 218 5.13 -31.00 17.61
N PRO A 219 3.86 -31.31 17.95
CA PRO A 219 3.32 -32.65 17.85
C PRO A 219 3.10 -33.04 16.38
N PRO A 220 2.98 -34.33 16.05
CA PRO A 220 2.57 -34.78 14.73
C PRO A 220 1.21 -34.21 14.36
N ILE A 221 1.13 -33.50 13.22
CA ILE A 221 -0.11 -32.88 12.75
C ILE A 221 -0.78 -33.80 11.74
N PRO A 222 -1.97 -34.34 12.02
CA PRO A 222 -2.67 -35.23 11.08
C PRO A 222 -2.97 -34.52 9.76
N ASP A 223 -2.78 -35.24 8.66
CA ASP A 223 -3.17 -34.80 7.32
C ASP A 223 -4.39 -35.62 6.85
N ARG A 224 -4.15 -36.65 6.08
CA ARG A 224 -5.19 -37.52 5.49
C ARG A 224 -4.98 -38.96 5.89
N VAL A 225 -6.07 -39.71 5.94
CA VAL A 225 -6.00 -41.17 6.02
C VAL A 225 -5.80 -41.68 4.59
N PHE A 226 -4.72 -42.40 4.39
CA PHE A 226 -4.43 -43.09 3.13
C PHE A 226 -4.80 -44.54 3.23
N ILE A 227 -5.66 -45.04 2.33
CA ILE A 227 -6.04 -46.46 2.24
C ILE A 227 -5.37 -47.06 1.00
N PRO A 228 -4.35 -47.95 1.16
CA PRO A 228 -3.68 -48.57 0.03
C PRO A 228 -4.63 -49.46 -0.77
N LYS A 229 -4.60 -49.35 -2.10
CA LYS A 229 -5.39 -50.18 -3.03
C LYS A 229 -4.71 -51.51 -3.38
N ARG A 230 -3.50 -51.78 -2.87
CA ARG A 230 -2.71 -53.01 -3.05
C ARG A 230 -1.60 -53.05 -2.02
N ASP A 231 -1.10 -54.24 -1.76
CA ASP A 231 0.07 -54.47 -0.91
C ASP A 231 1.32 -53.81 -1.50
N ASN A 232 2.13 -53.18 -0.64
CA ASN A 232 3.43 -52.64 -1.00
C ASN A 232 4.46 -53.04 0.05
N LYS A 233 5.24 -54.08 -0.23
CA LYS A 233 6.26 -54.63 0.69
C LYS A 233 7.36 -53.61 1.02
N THR A 234 7.77 -52.78 0.03
CA THR A 234 8.84 -51.79 0.21
C THR A 234 8.44 -50.65 1.18
N LYS A 235 7.16 -50.27 1.16
CA LYS A 235 6.60 -49.23 2.03
C LYS A 235 5.86 -49.78 3.25
N GLY A 236 5.79 -51.12 3.40
CA GLY A 236 5.08 -51.78 4.49
C GLY A 236 3.56 -51.62 4.46
N TYR A 237 2.98 -51.28 3.28
CA TYR A 237 1.53 -51.09 3.17
C TYR A 237 0.80 -52.38 2.90
N LYS A 238 -0.34 -52.58 3.59
CA LYS A 238 -1.30 -53.66 3.33
C LYS A 238 -2.56 -53.09 2.70
N GLU A 239 -3.12 -53.80 1.73
CA GLU A 239 -4.35 -53.39 1.05
C GLU A 239 -5.49 -53.21 2.06
N GLY A 240 -6.27 -52.14 1.89
CA GLY A 240 -7.43 -51.81 2.72
C GLY A 240 -7.12 -51.34 4.15
N VAL A 241 -5.86 -51.33 4.60
CA VAL A 241 -5.49 -50.91 5.95
C VAL A 241 -5.28 -49.42 5.98
N PRO A 242 -6.08 -48.64 6.74
CA PRO A 242 -5.94 -47.22 6.83
C PRO A 242 -4.59 -46.78 7.46
N ILE A 243 -3.91 -45.82 6.84
CA ILE A 243 -2.63 -45.27 7.33
C ILE A 243 -2.82 -43.78 7.54
N GLN A 244 -2.66 -43.33 8.78
CA GLN A 244 -2.64 -41.88 9.07
C GLN A 244 -1.38 -41.26 8.49
N LYS A 245 -1.55 -40.26 7.62
CA LYS A 245 -0.47 -39.40 7.13
C LYS A 245 -0.39 -38.13 7.99
N TYR A 246 0.80 -37.56 8.10
CA TYR A 246 1.05 -36.36 8.86
C TYR A 246 1.57 -35.30 7.93
N LYS A 247 1.21 -34.03 8.21
CA LYS A 247 1.74 -32.87 7.52
C LYS A 247 3.16 -32.59 8.00
N GLU A 248 3.97 -32.08 7.12
CA GLU A 248 5.24 -31.46 7.49
C GLU A 248 4.96 -30.23 8.36
N TYR A 249 5.70 -30.11 9.44
CA TYR A 249 5.55 -28.96 10.33
C TYR A 249 6.10 -27.69 9.67
N ASN A 250 5.31 -26.62 9.71
CA ASN A 250 5.68 -25.31 9.20
C ASN A 250 5.55 -24.25 10.30
N PRO A 251 6.66 -23.75 10.85
CA PRO A 251 6.66 -22.71 11.92
C PRO A 251 6.01 -21.38 11.50
N LYS A 252 5.83 -21.14 10.20
CA LYS A 252 5.14 -19.94 9.67
C LYS A 252 3.61 -20.12 9.61
N SER A 253 3.09 -21.34 9.85
CA SER A 253 1.67 -21.66 9.65
C SER A 253 0.81 -21.37 10.88
N ARG A 254 -0.01 -20.31 10.81
CA ARG A 254 -1.01 -20.01 11.85
C ARG A 254 -2.08 -21.09 11.98
N GLN A 255 -2.40 -21.82 10.92
CA GLN A 255 -3.35 -22.92 10.96
C GLN A 255 -2.80 -24.11 11.78
N GLN A 256 -1.50 -24.41 11.61
CA GLN A 256 -0.87 -25.45 12.40
C GLN A 256 -0.73 -25.05 13.87
N LEU A 257 -0.39 -23.78 14.14
CA LEU A 257 -0.38 -23.25 15.50
C LEU A 257 -1.76 -23.36 16.16
N LYS A 258 -2.83 -22.98 15.47
CA LYS A 258 -4.19 -23.12 15.96
C LYS A 258 -4.47 -24.57 16.34
N TYR A 259 -4.19 -25.50 15.44
CA TYR A 259 -4.37 -26.94 15.67
C TYR A 259 -3.60 -27.43 16.92
N ILE A 260 -2.34 -27.02 17.05
CA ILE A 260 -1.48 -27.41 18.20
C ILE A 260 -2.09 -26.92 19.52
N LEU A 261 -2.51 -25.65 19.57
CA LEU A 261 -3.09 -25.07 20.78
C LEU A 261 -4.45 -25.71 21.12
N GLU A 262 -5.35 -25.86 20.15
CA GLU A 262 -6.70 -26.39 20.37
C GLU A 262 -6.70 -27.90 20.59
N GLU A 263 -6.05 -28.66 19.70
CA GLU A 263 -6.19 -30.11 19.67
C GLU A 263 -5.15 -30.87 20.48
N HIS A 264 -3.93 -30.37 20.56
CA HIS A 264 -2.87 -31.03 21.33
C HIS A 264 -2.87 -30.56 22.78
N TYR A 265 -2.81 -29.23 23.01
CA TYR A 265 -2.76 -28.67 24.36
C TYR A 265 -4.14 -28.42 24.98
N LYS A 266 -5.24 -28.55 24.20
CA LYS A 266 -6.63 -28.28 24.63
C LYS A 266 -6.80 -26.89 25.24
N TYR A 267 -6.01 -25.91 24.77
CA TYR A 267 -6.08 -24.54 25.20
C TYR A 267 -7.40 -23.88 24.75
N LYS A 268 -8.07 -23.19 25.69
CA LYS A 268 -9.33 -22.50 25.43
C LYS A 268 -9.07 -21.00 25.23
N PHE A 269 -9.34 -20.54 24.02
CA PHE A 269 -9.24 -19.12 23.69
C PHE A 269 -10.34 -18.31 24.33
N SER A 270 -10.02 -17.13 24.89
CA SER A 270 -11.02 -16.15 25.38
C SER A 270 -11.63 -15.36 24.23
N ASP A 271 -12.81 -14.74 24.47
CA ASP A 271 -13.50 -13.93 23.46
C ASP A 271 -12.66 -12.75 22.94
N ALA A 272 -11.79 -12.20 23.79
CA ALA A 272 -10.85 -11.14 23.41
C ALA A 272 -9.87 -11.55 22.28
N MET A 273 -9.69 -12.85 22.02
CA MET A 273 -8.81 -13.39 20.99
C MET A 273 -9.50 -13.58 19.64
N TYR A 274 -10.79 -13.22 19.54
CA TYR A 274 -11.56 -13.36 18.31
C TYR A 274 -11.92 -11.99 17.71
N ASP A 275 -11.96 -11.95 16.37
CA ASP A 275 -12.74 -10.96 15.63
C ASP A 275 -14.17 -11.45 15.57
N ILE A 276 -15.07 -10.71 16.18
CA ILE A 276 -16.50 -11.03 16.24
C ILE A 276 -17.22 -9.94 15.44
N GLU A 277 -17.86 -10.34 14.35
CA GLU A 277 -18.74 -9.46 13.59
C GLU A 277 -20.17 -9.67 14.07
N THR A 278 -20.86 -8.58 14.38
CA THR A 278 -22.26 -8.58 14.81
C THR A 278 -23.14 -7.86 13.80
N ASP A 279 -24.42 -8.26 13.71
CA ASP A 279 -25.44 -7.53 12.96
C ASP A 279 -25.89 -6.26 13.71
N GLU A 280 -26.82 -5.50 13.10
CA GLU A 280 -27.40 -4.29 13.71
C GLU A 280 -28.16 -4.57 15.00
N GLU A 281 -28.57 -5.82 15.24
CA GLU A 281 -29.27 -6.28 16.43
C GLU A 281 -28.33 -6.81 17.53
N GLY A 282 -27.01 -6.87 17.24
CA GLY A 282 -25.98 -7.34 18.17
C GLY A 282 -25.76 -8.86 18.15
N ASN A 283 -26.38 -9.61 17.22
CA ASN A 283 -26.16 -11.04 17.09
C ASN A 283 -24.84 -11.34 16.38
N GLU A 284 -24.11 -12.37 16.83
CA GLU A 284 -22.86 -12.79 16.23
C GLU A 284 -23.07 -13.37 14.82
N MET A 285 -22.52 -12.72 13.79
CA MET A 285 -22.55 -13.17 12.40
C MET A 285 -21.33 -13.99 12.02
N SER A 286 -20.16 -13.62 12.53
CA SER A 286 -18.93 -14.38 12.30
C SER A 286 -17.98 -14.28 13.50
N ARG A 287 -17.19 -15.34 13.71
CA ARG A 287 -16.18 -15.41 14.77
C ARG A 287 -14.89 -15.97 14.17
N LYS A 288 -13.84 -15.16 14.11
CA LYS A 288 -12.55 -15.53 13.55
C LYS A 288 -11.44 -15.37 14.58
N LEU A 289 -10.75 -16.48 14.93
CA LEU A 289 -9.61 -16.42 15.82
C LEU A 289 -8.48 -15.59 15.20
N LYS A 290 -8.00 -14.58 15.94
CA LYS A 290 -6.78 -13.84 15.65
C LYS A 290 -5.59 -14.57 16.27
N LEU A 291 -4.61 -14.94 15.48
CA LEU A 291 -3.31 -15.40 15.97
C LEU A 291 -2.27 -14.36 15.59
N ASP A 292 -2.40 -13.18 16.17
CA ASP A 292 -1.49 -12.05 16.03
C ASP A 292 -0.59 -11.89 17.28
N GLU A 293 0.23 -10.85 17.30
CA GLU A 293 1.16 -10.59 18.38
C GLU A 293 0.45 -10.35 19.72
N GLU A 294 -0.70 -9.67 19.71
CA GLU A 294 -1.47 -9.38 20.92
C GLU A 294 -2.10 -10.64 21.50
N THR A 295 -2.71 -11.46 20.66
CA THR A 295 -3.25 -12.77 21.09
C THR A 295 -2.16 -13.66 21.67
N LEU A 296 -0.98 -13.71 21.04
CA LEU A 296 0.12 -14.51 21.56
C LEU A 296 0.65 -13.96 22.91
N LYS A 297 0.63 -12.65 23.12
CA LYS A 297 0.93 -12.04 24.43
C LYS A 297 -0.09 -12.43 25.48
N LEU A 298 -1.38 -12.41 25.14
CA LEU A 298 -2.45 -12.83 26.05
C LEU A 298 -2.27 -14.30 26.46
N ILE A 299 -1.97 -15.19 25.50
CA ILE A 299 -1.71 -16.61 25.78
C ILE A 299 -0.49 -16.79 26.69
N ALA A 300 0.60 -16.07 26.41
CA ALA A 300 1.82 -16.17 27.21
C ALA A 300 1.63 -15.64 28.65
N SER A 301 0.71 -14.71 28.89
CA SER A 301 0.40 -14.15 30.19
C SER A 301 -0.78 -14.81 30.90
N ASP A 302 -1.50 -15.75 30.26
CA ASP A 302 -2.63 -16.45 30.87
C ASP A 302 -2.18 -17.34 32.02
N GLU A 303 -2.59 -17.06 33.23
CA GLU A 303 -2.22 -17.82 34.44
C GLU A 303 -2.66 -19.30 34.35
N ASN A 304 -3.73 -19.59 33.62
CA ASN A 304 -4.28 -20.94 33.46
C ASN A 304 -3.58 -21.74 32.35
N ALA A 305 -2.77 -21.11 31.52
CA ALA A 305 -2.02 -21.80 30.48
C ALA A 305 -0.84 -22.60 31.06
N SER A 306 -0.62 -23.81 30.51
CA SER A 306 0.56 -24.60 30.88
C SER A 306 1.87 -23.91 30.48
N GLY A 307 2.98 -24.28 31.12
CA GLY A 307 4.31 -23.75 30.77
C GLY A 307 4.66 -23.95 29.30
N ASP A 308 4.29 -25.09 28.71
CA ASP A 308 4.55 -25.39 27.31
C ASP A 308 3.74 -24.50 26.36
N VAL A 309 2.48 -24.22 26.70
CA VAL A 309 1.63 -23.29 25.93
C VAL A 309 2.20 -21.86 25.95
N LYS A 310 2.65 -21.41 27.12
CA LYS A 310 3.30 -20.09 27.27
C LYS A 310 4.59 -20.01 26.46
N LEU A 311 5.44 -21.03 26.58
CA LEU A 311 6.68 -21.11 25.80
C LEU A 311 6.41 -21.13 24.29
N LEU A 312 5.44 -21.92 23.86
CA LEU A 312 5.03 -22.00 22.45
C LEU A 312 4.55 -20.65 21.92
N ALA A 313 3.70 -19.95 22.70
CA ALA A 313 3.21 -18.62 22.33
C ALA A 313 4.36 -17.60 22.18
N ASP A 314 5.32 -17.60 23.10
CA ASP A 314 6.48 -16.71 23.03
C ASP A 314 7.41 -17.03 21.84
N LEU A 315 7.67 -18.31 21.56
CA LEU A 315 8.45 -18.72 20.39
C LEU A 315 7.77 -18.34 19.08
N TYR A 316 6.44 -18.52 18.99
CA TYR A 316 5.70 -18.08 17.79
C TYR A 316 5.68 -16.57 17.64
N ARG A 317 5.58 -15.80 18.71
CA ARG A 317 5.70 -14.33 18.68
C ARG A 317 7.05 -13.91 18.13
N GLN A 318 8.14 -14.52 18.61
CA GLN A 318 9.49 -14.28 18.07
C GLN A 318 9.58 -14.69 16.59
N SER A 319 9.08 -15.88 16.22
CA SER A 319 9.08 -16.35 14.85
C SER A 319 8.35 -15.40 13.91
N PHE A 320 7.14 -14.95 14.25
CA PHE A 320 6.35 -14.04 13.40
C PHE A 320 7.02 -12.67 13.26
N MET A 321 7.66 -12.17 14.31
CA MET A 321 8.43 -10.94 14.24
C MET A 321 9.63 -11.10 13.30
N LEU A 322 10.41 -12.17 13.44
CA LEU A 322 11.56 -12.45 12.57
C LEU A 322 11.13 -12.64 11.11
N VAL A 323 10.07 -13.41 10.83
CA VAL A 323 9.51 -13.57 9.49
C VAL A 323 9.07 -12.22 8.90
N LYS A 324 8.47 -11.34 9.71
CA LYS A 324 8.10 -9.99 9.27
C LYS A 324 9.32 -9.16 8.89
N ARG A 325 10.42 -9.21 9.67
CA ARG A 325 11.66 -8.49 9.36
C ARG A 325 12.36 -9.06 8.12
N LEU A 326 12.47 -10.38 8.02
CA LEU A 326 12.99 -11.05 6.81
C LEU A 326 12.19 -10.70 5.58
N GLY A 327 10.85 -10.68 5.69
CA GLY A 327 9.96 -10.27 4.60
C GLY A 327 10.18 -8.82 4.16
N GLN A 328 10.38 -7.89 5.10
CA GLN A 328 10.68 -6.48 4.80
C GLN A 328 12.07 -6.31 4.17
N LEU A 329 13.07 -7.04 4.67
CA LEU A 329 14.47 -6.85 4.29
C LEU A 329 14.83 -7.55 2.98
N ALA A 330 14.43 -8.85 2.79
CA ALA A 330 14.91 -9.67 1.69
C ALA A 330 13.89 -10.58 1.01
N GLU A 331 12.94 -11.20 1.75
CA GLU A 331 12.11 -12.28 1.20
C GLU A 331 10.86 -11.78 0.44
N GLY A 332 10.23 -10.70 0.88
CA GLY A 332 8.99 -10.17 0.29
C GLY A 332 9.17 -9.66 -1.14
N ASN A 333 8.08 -9.54 -1.88
CA ASN A 333 8.12 -8.97 -3.24
C ASN A 333 8.57 -7.49 -3.23
N ASN A 334 8.25 -6.76 -2.16
CA ASN A 334 8.65 -5.37 -1.94
C ASN A 334 9.77 -5.25 -0.89
N ALA A 335 10.63 -6.27 -0.78
CA ALA A 335 11.74 -6.24 0.15
C ALA A 335 12.78 -5.19 -0.24
N TRP A 336 13.37 -4.54 0.75
CA TRP A 336 14.30 -3.42 0.55
C TRP A 336 15.50 -3.80 -0.32
N LEU A 337 16.14 -4.95 -0.06
CA LEU A 337 17.27 -5.45 -0.84
C LEU A 337 16.93 -5.78 -2.30
N LYS A 338 15.65 -6.01 -2.63
CA LYS A 338 15.19 -6.24 -4.00
C LYS A 338 14.88 -4.96 -4.76
N LEU A 339 14.60 -3.88 -4.04
CA LEU A 339 14.13 -2.61 -4.59
C LEU A 339 15.17 -1.50 -4.56
N VAL A 340 16.34 -1.73 -3.93
CA VAL A 340 17.47 -0.81 -4.05
C VAL A 340 17.98 -0.83 -5.49
N LYS A 341 18.17 0.37 -6.08
CA LYS A 341 18.64 0.54 -7.44
C LYS A 341 20.17 0.73 -7.49
N ASP A 342 20.72 0.89 -8.70
CA ASP A 342 22.16 1.06 -8.95
C ASP A 342 22.74 2.34 -8.31
N ASP A 343 21.92 3.35 -8.06
CA ASP A 343 22.27 4.56 -7.33
C ASP A 343 22.31 4.37 -5.80
N LEU A 344 22.14 3.13 -5.33
CA LEU A 344 22.10 2.73 -3.92
C LEU A 344 20.92 3.37 -3.15
N CYS A 345 19.86 3.80 -3.86
CA CYS A 345 18.66 4.37 -3.26
C CYS A 345 17.46 3.43 -3.40
N ILE A 346 16.52 3.59 -2.49
CA ILE A 346 15.18 3.00 -2.55
C ILE A 346 14.18 4.08 -2.96
N HIS A 347 13.49 3.87 -4.08
CA HIS A 347 12.53 4.79 -4.68
C HIS A 347 11.09 4.39 -4.35
N GLY A 348 10.71 4.58 -3.09
CA GLY A 348 9.36 4.23 -2.62
C GLY A 348 8.31 5.19 -3.18
N LYS A 349 7.20 4.63 -3.67
CA LYS A 349 6.08 5.40 -4.23
C LYS A 349 5.21 5.99 -3.14
N ILE A 350 4.83 7.26 -3.34
CA ILE A 350 3.95 8.00 -2.43
C ILE A 350 2.77 8.55 -3.22
N ASN A 351 1.56 8.21 -2.78
CA ASN A 351 0.33 8.82 -3.28
C ASN A 351 -0.19 9.79 -2.20
N PRO A 352 -0.23 11.10 -2.42
CA PRO A 352 -0.58 12.08 -1.38
C PRO A 352 -2.01 11.91 -0.84
N ASN A 353 -2.94 11.45 -1.68
CA ASN A 353 -4.35 11.21 -1.34
C ASN A 353 -4.80 9.77 -1.65
N GLY A 354 -3.95 8.78 -1.37
CA GLY A 354 -4.18 7.39 -1.73
C GLY A 354 -5.19 6.63 -0.85
N ALA A 355 -5.49 7.11 0.35
CA ALA A 355 -6.47 6.50 1.25
C ALA A 355 -7.84 7.17 1.15
N VAL A 356 -8.92 6.43 1.49
CA VAL A 356 -10.29 6.97 1.55
C VAL A 356 -10.40 8.19 2.47
N SER A 357 -9.60 8.23 3.53
CA SER A 357 -9.52 9.35 4.47
C SER A 357 -8.73 10.57 3.95
N GLY A 358 -8.24 10.54 2.70
CA GLY A 358 -7.37 11.59 2.15
C GLY A 358 -5.92 11.54 2.64
N ARG A 359 -5.53 10.52 3.41
CA ARG A 359 -4.14 10.36 3.85
C ARG A 359 -3.26 9.83 2.72
N ALA A 360 -1.97 10.16 2.78
CA ALA A 360 -0.98 9.60 1.88
C ALA A 360 -0.83 8.09 2.10
N THR A 361 -0.61 7.36 1.01
CA THR A 361 -0.24 5.94 1.02
C THR A 361 1.12 5.72 0.41
N HIS A 362 1.83 4.71 0.91
CA HIS A 362 3.17 4.36 0.45
C HIS A 362 3.19 2.93 -0.10
N SER A 363 3.98 2.69 -1.14
CA SER A 363 4.14 1.38 -1.76
C SER A 363 5.51 1.24 -2.45
N SER A 364 5.92 0.04 -2.72
CA SER A 364 7.07 -0.33 -3.59
C SER A 364 8.43 0.29 -3.21
N PRO A 365 8.90 0.21 -1.97
CA PRO A 365 8.30 -0.35 -0.78
C PRO A 365 7.54 0.72 0.04
N ASN A 366 6.79 0.28 1.06
CA ASN A 366 6.22 1.21 2.04
C ASN A 366 7.28 1.65 3.06
N ILE A 367 7.99 2.74 2.78
CA ILE A 367 9.04 3.29 3.65
C ILE A 367 8.46 3.83 4.97
N ALA A 368 7.19 4.26 4.99
CA ALA A 368 6.55 4.71 6.23
C ALA A 368 6.35 3.59 7.27
N GLN A 369 6.47 2.31 6.86
CA GLN A 369 6.39 1.15 7.75
C GLN A 369 7.75 0.62 8.22
N VAL A 370 8.83 1.36 8.06
CA VAL A 370 10.10 1.02 8.73
C VAL A 370 9.83 1.00 10.24
N PRO A 371 10.24 -0.08 10.95
CA PRO A 371 9.88 -0.28 12.35
C PRO A 371 10.29 0.91 13.23
N ALA A 372 9.51 1.20 14.28
CA ALA A 372 9.89 2.20 15.28
C ALA A 372 11.15 1.78 16.02
N VAL A 373 11.96 2.71 16.50
CA VAL A 373 13.20 2.45 17.25
C VAL A 373 12.95 1.53 18.45
N SER A 374 11.79 1.68 19.11
CA SER A 374 11.38 0.85 20.25
C SER A 374 10.98 -0.58 19.90
N ALA A 375 10.74 -0.88 18.62
CA ALA A 375 10.42 -2.23 18.16
C ALA A 375 11.69 -3.07 18.04
N GLN A 376 11.56 -4.38 18.20
CA GLN A 376 12.68 -5.30 18.02
C GLN A 376 13.26 -5.18 16.58
N TYR A 377 14.58 -4.98 16.48
CA TYR A 377 15.33 -4.63 15.27
C TYR A 377 14.90 -3.29 14.61
N GLY A 378 14.18 -2.45 15.35
CA GLY A 378 13.72 -1.16 14.81
C GLY A 378 14.88 -0.19 14.59
N HIS A 379 15.82 -0.14 15.52
CA HIS A 379 17.02 0.68 15.40
C HIS A 379 17.86 0.27 14.18
N GLU A 380 18.18 -1.03 14.09
CA GLU A 380 18.96 -1.61 13.01
C GLU A 380 18.30 -1.40 11.64
N CYS A 381 16.97 -1.57 11.56
CA CYS A 381 16.22 -1.32 10.33
C CYS A 381 16.26 0.16 9.91
N ARG A 382 16.22 1.10 10.86
CA ARG A 382 16.28 2.54 10.56
C ARG A 382 17.66 2.99 10.15
N GLU A 383 18.73 2.43 10.73
CA GLU A 383 20.10 2.72 10.36
C GLU A 383 20.45 2.31 8.91
N LEU A 384 19.64 1.47 8.27
CA LEU A 384 19.80 1.14 6.85
C LEU A 384 19.48 2.32 5.94
N PHE A 385 18.62 3.24 6.41
CA PHE A 385 18.25 4.45 5.69
C PHE A 385 19.10 5.60 6.23
N HIS A 386 20.08 6.02 5.46
CA HIS A 386 21.07 7.00 5.89
C HIS A 386 21.21 8.10 4.85
N VAL A 387 22.04 9.08 5.13
CA VAL A 387 22.42 10.12 4.15
C VAL A 387 23.90 9.94 3.77
N PRO A 388 24.29 10.37 2.56
CA PRO A 388 25.71 10.34 2.15
C PRO A 388 26.62 11.13 3.10
N ASP A 389 27.90 10.80 3.10
CA ASP A 389 28.90 11.51 3.89
C ASP A 389 28.89 13.03 3.58
N GLY A 390 28.93 13.82 4.62
CA GLY A 390 28.85 15.30 4.50
C GLY A 390 27.44 15.85 4.43
N TRP A 391 26.41 15.04 4.42
CA TRP A 391 24.99 15.43 4.45
C TRP A 391 24.40 15.24 5.85
N TYR A 392 23.35 16.01 6.13
CA TYR A 392 22.59 15.90 7.39
C TYR A 392 21.14 15.57 7.09
N GLN A 393 20.55 14.65 7.85
CA GLN A 393 19.12 14.36 7.80
C GLN A 393 18.39 15.26 8.80
N ALA A 394 17.51 16.13 8.30
CA ALA A 394 16.62 16.93 9.14
C ALA A 394 15.27 16.21 9.27
N GLY A 395 14.87 15.91 10.50
CA GLY A 395 13.53 15.39 10.82
C GLY A 395 12.63 16.55 11.31
N VAL A 396 11.46 16.70 10.68
CA VAL A 396 10.45 17.70 11.08
C VAL A 396 9.11 16.98 11.26
N ASP A 397 8.51 17.12 12.44
CA ASP A 397 7.18 16.57 12.74
C ASP A 397 6.26 17.66 13.30
N CYS A 398 5.01 17.66 12.84
CA CYS A 398 4.00 18.59 13.33
C CYS A 398 3.39 18.07 14.63
N SER A 399 3.79 18.61 15.76
CA SER A 399 3.28 18.21 17.06
C SER A 399 1.76 18.32 17.15
N GLY A 400 1.08 17.19 17.40
CA GLY A 400 -0.37 17.13 17.61
C GLY A 400 -1.20 17.64 16.42
N LEU A 401 -0.78 17.40 15.18
CA LEU A 401 -1.42 17.93 13.97
C LEU A 401 -2.94 17.69 13.94
N GLU A 402 -3.40 16.47 14.19
CA GLU A 402 -4.83 16.13 14.17
C GLU A 402 -5.62 16.93 15.22
N LEU A 403 -5.07 17.09 16.43
CA LEU A 403 -5.71 17.86 17.49
C LEU A 403 -5.73 19.37 17.19
N ARG A 404 -4.71 19.88 16.51
CA ARG A 404 -4.67 21.29 16.03
C ARG A 404 -5.71 21.53 14.95
N CYS A 405 -5.92 20.59 14.04
CA CYS A 405 -6.99 20.65 13.06
C CYS A 405 -8.37 20.60 13.75
N LEU A 406 -8.54 19.70 14.74
CA LEU A 406 -9.77 19.67 15.54
C LEU A 406 -10.02 21.01 16.24
N ALA A 407 -9.03 21.59 16.88
CA ALA A 407 -9.12 22.89 17.53
C ALA A 407 -9.56 24.00 16.57
N HIS A 408 -9.05 23.99 15.33
CA HIS A 408 -9.50 24.94 14.30
C HIS A 408 -10.99 24.83 14.02
N TYR A 409 -11.53 23.61 13.90
CA TYR A 409 -12.96 23.40 13.65
C TYR A 409 -13.83 23.63 14.90
N LEU A 410 -13.28 23.46 16.10
CA LEU A 410 -13.99 23.76 17.35
C LEU A 410 -14.03 25.25 17.68
N PHE A 411 -13.11 26.03 17.16
CA PHE A 411 -12.96 27.47 17.48
C PHE A 411 -14.26 28.29 17.46
N PRO A 412 -15.19 28.14 16.50
CA PRO A 412 -16.46 28.84 16.49
C PRO A 412 -17.41 28.45 17.65
N TYR A 413 -17.19 27.30 18.30
CA TYR A 413 -18.05 26.72 19.32
C TYR A 413 -17.51 26.93 20.75
N ASP A 414 -16.18 26.95 20.90
CA ASP A 414 -15.48 27.04 22.20
C ASP A 414 -14.67 28.34 22.38
N ASN A 415 -14.77 29.28 21.43
CA ASN A 415 -13.98 30.52 21.43
C ASN A 415 -12.46 30.28 21.55
N GLY A 416 -11.97 29.11 21.13
CA GLY A 416 -10.55 28.76 21.11
C GLY A 416 -10.02 28.19 22.43
N GLU A 417 -10.85 27.80 23.35
CA GLU A 417 -10.44 27.19 24.64
C GLU A 417 -9.61 25.92 24.41
N TYR A 418 -10.07 25.03 23.53
CA TYR A 418 -9.34 23.82 23.17
C TYR A 418 -8.01 24.12 22.46
N ALA A 419 -7.98 25.14 21.62
CA ALA A 419 -6.74 25.59 20.96
C ALA A 419 -5.72 26.12 21.97
N HIS A 420 -6.18 26.89 22.96
CA HIS A 420 -5.33 27.42 24.03
C HIS A 420 -4.70 26.28 24.84
N GLU A 421 -5.49 25.24 25.18
CA GLU A 421 -4.98 24.07 25.90
C GLU A 421 -3.93 23.29 25.11
N ILE A 422 -4.11 23.12 23.78
CA ILE A 422 -3.12 22.47 22.90
C ILE A 422 -1.82 23.25 22.84
N LEU A 423 -1.87 24.56 22.83
CA LEU A 423 -0.69 25.41 22.62
C LEU A 423 0.09 25.65 23.92
N ASN A 424 -0.59 25.69 25.06
CA ASN A 424 -0.02 26.16 26.32
C ASN A 424 -0.12 25.13 27.46
N GLY A 425 -0.90 24.05 27.30
CA GLY A 425 -1.12 23.01 28.29
C GLY A 425 -0.70 21.62 27.84
N ASP A 426 -1.17 20.59 28.55
CA ASP A 426 -1.07 19.16 28.15
C ASP A 426 -2.46 18.62 27.80
N ILE A 427 -2.82 18.76 26.54
CA ILE A 427 -4.11 18.33 26.02
C ILE A 427 -4.46 16.85 26.32
N HIS A 428 -3.46 15.98 26.38
CA HIS A 428 -3.70 14.58 26.71
C HIS A 428 -4.06 14.37 28.18
N THR A 429 -3.49 15.16 29.07
CA THR A 429 -3.88 15.19 30.50
C THR A 429 -5.25 15.85 30.68
N ALA A 430 -5.56 16.91 29.94
CA ALA A 430 -6.88 17.52 29.94
C ALA A 430 -7.95 16.52 29.43
N ASN A 431 -7.70 15.86 28.30
CA ASN A 431 -8.60 14.82 27.77
C ASN A 431 -8.73 13.62 28.71
N GLN A 432 -7.67 13.22 29.43
CA GLN A 432 -7.72 12.16 30.45
C GLN A 432 -8.72 12.50 31.55
N LYS A 433 -8.62 13.70 32.08
CA LYS A 433 -9.51 14.17 33.16
C LYS A 433 -10.94 14.30 32.70
N ASN A 434 -11.17 14.91 31.53
CA ASN A 434 -12.50 15.17 30.98
C ASN A 434 -13.22 13.87 30.60
N ALA A 435 -12.50 12.86 30.10
CA ALA A 435 -13.06 11.55 29.73
C ALA A 435 -13.07 10.54 30.88
N GLY A 436 -12.57 10.89 32.09
CA GLY A 436 -12.52 10.01 33.24
C GLY A 436 -11.61 8.78 33.06
N LEU A 437 -10.55 8.91 32.28
CA LEU A 437 -9.65 7.80 31.95
C LEU A 437 -8.52 7.68 32.99
N GLU A 438 -8.08 6.44 33.24
CA GLU A 438 -7.08 6.14 34.27
C GLU A 438 -5.69 6.68 33.93
N THR A 439 -5.30 6.64 32.64
CA THR A 439 -3.96 7.02 32.22
C THR A 439 -3.96 7.98 31.03
N ARG A 440 -2.91 8.82 30.96
CA ARG A 440 -2.65 9.73 29.84
C ARG A 440 -2.51 8.98 28.49
N ASN A 441 -1.96 7.77 28.50
CA ASN A 441 -1.83 6.95 27.30
C ASN A 441 -3.17 6.43 26.79
N GLN A 442 -4.09 6.05 27.70
CA GLN A 442 -5.47 5.73 27.32
C GLN A 442 -6.17 6.93 26.70
N ALA A 443 -6.00 8.13 27.27
CA ALA A 443 -6.58 9.35 26.69
C ALA A 443 -6.03 9.66 25.29
N LYS A 444 -4.73 9.45 25.06
CA LYS A 444 -4.13 9.59 23.74
C LYS A 444 -4.75 8.61 22.74
N THR A 445 -4.89 7.34 23.09
CA THR A 445 -5.50 6.33 22.22
C THR A 445 -6.99 6.62 21.98
N PHE A 446 -7.71 6.98 23.03
CA PHE A 446 -9.14 7.30 22.98
C PHE A 446 -9.44 8.45 22.03
N ILE A 447 -8.77 9.60 22.19
CA ILE A 447 -9.08 10.78 21.37
C ILE A 447 -8.79 10.53 19.87
N TYR A 448 -7.71 9.84 19.55
CA TYR A 448 -7.42 9.50 18.16
C TYR A 448 -8.36 8.42 17.60
N GLY A 449 -8.80 7.47 18.43
CA GLY A 449 -9.84 6.51 18.07
C GLY A 449 -11.17 7.20 17.79
N PHE A 450 -11.59 8.10 18.69
CA PHE A 450 -12.82 8.90 18.56
C PHE A 450 -12.84 9.71 17.26
N LEU A 451 -11.75 10.39 16.92
CA LEU A 451 -11.63 11.19 15.69
C LEU A 451 -11.66 10.36 14.39
N ARG A 452 -11.39 9.05 14.47
CA ARG A 452 -11.32 8.18 13.28
C ARG A 452 -12.58 7.39 13.01
N HIS A 453 -13.45 7.24 14.00
CA HIS A 453 -14.65 6.39 13.91
C HIS A 453 -15.95 7.19 13.77
N HIS A 454 -15.85 8.50 13.64
CA HIS A 454 -16.91 9.43 13.31
C HIS A 454 -16.50 10.26 12.09
#